data_4f864666bb2a20921019433ce6f64b75
#
_entry.id   4f864666bb2a20921019433ce6f64b75
#
_cell.length_a   1.000
_cell.length_b   1.000
_cell.length_c   1.000
_cell.angle_alpha   90.00
_cell.angle_beta   90.00
_cell.angle_gamma   90.00
#
_symmetry.space_group_name_H-M   'P 1'
#
loop_
_entity.id
_entity.type
_entity.pdbx_description
1 polymer ?
#
loop_
_entity_poly.entity_id
_entity_poly.type
_entity_poly.pdbx_seq_one_letter_code
_entity_poly.pdbx_strand_id
1 'polypeptide(L)'
;MTYNNPVIPGFNPDPSIVRVGEDFYLITSTFEYFPGIPIYHSRDLIQWTLIGHALTRTSQLQVHTPEPGGGVWAPTIRYHGGIFYIMAASFQRYRPQQDDRVWPQGFYVKTMDIWNEETWSDPIFFDQVGFDQDVSFNFLDEDGTIYLSSTYRKIHPTPGDELKDFAIHICTVDLATGHSTSEPQLIRESLSGVAEGSHIIKRGRYWYLFTAEGGTEGGHSEWVHRSEVGPLGLWELGPNNPLWRNGVEDEVQNTGHADLVEDSKGNWWAVLLGVRPTRQGNTWEDSVLGNGRETFLVTLEWKNDWPVINGGQKISLISQGPGLYQFETTVAWRDDFSESRMQLGWYRKNTPFVNDYSLTERPGRLRLYGGPYNLSVPACPTMFLRKQIHRVCRWETKLSFHPISNQTEAGTVLWLNYFTYSSIGIRKDDQGRFIRFQPSEGDATEYRLNDQTDITLMIDCGTKYRFGYCAGTGDDVHWIGSVSNGAAMKVPPVGAIFIGMMTGLYALGERQRCLVPADFAYAEFK
;
A
#
# COMPACT_ATOMS: atom_id res chain seq x y z
N MET A 1 26.74 -5.63 9.66
CA MET A 1 26.13 -4.55 10.45
C MET A 1 24.66 -4.83 10.58
N THR A 2 24.03 -4.34 11.63
CA THR A 2 22.59 -4.56 11.89
C THR A 2 21.76 -3.36 11.43
N TYR A 3 20.54 -3.61 10.98
CA TYR A 3 19.54 -2.59 10.65
C TYR A 3 18.13 -3.07 11.06
N ASN A 4 17.20 -2.13 11.20
CA ASN A 4 15.83 -2.45 11.56
C ASN A 4 14.98 -2.71 10.32
N ASN A 5 14.11 -3.69 10.41
CA ASN A 5 12.99 -3.95 9.51
C ASN A 5 11.65 -3.62 10.18
N PRO A 6 10.63 -3.22 9.41
CA PRO A 6 10.64 -2.96 7.98
C PRO A 6 11.46 -1.72 7.59
N VAL A 7 12.05 -1.73 6.39
CA VAL A 7 12.79 -0.55 5.87
C VAL A 7 11.85 0.53 5.35
N ILE A 8 10.62 0.16 4.94
CA ILE A 8 9.53 1.10 4.67
C ILE A 8 8.32 0.68 5.50
N PRO A 9 8.14 1.29 6.69
CA PRO A 9 7.04 0.96 7.59
C PRO A 9 5.70 1.52 7.12
N GLY A 10 4.62 0.98 7.71
CA GLY A 10 3.25 1.30 7.34
C GLY A 10 2.81 0.54 6.09
N PHE A 11 1.60 0.77 5.65
CA PHE A 11 1.01 0.12 4.49
C PHE A 11 1.81 0.37 3.20
N ASN A 12 2.77 -0.51 2.91
CA ASN A 12 3.64 -0.51 1.73
C ASN A 12 3.93 -1.95 1.28
N PRO A 13 2.92 -2.67 0.75
CA PRO A 13 3.07 -4.06 0.32
C PRO A 13 3.56 -4.17 -1.13
N ASP A 14 3.85 -5.41 -1.51
CA ASP A 14 4.17 -5.81 -2.88
C ASP A 14 5.32 -4.95 -3.45
N PRO A 15 6.48 -4.86 -2.76
CA PRO A 15 7.55 -4.00 -3.17
C PRO A 15 8.23 -4.51 -4.45
N SER A 16 8.50 -3.60 -5.38
CA SER A 16 9.40 -3.86 -6.51
C SER A 16 10.50 -2.80 -6.55
N ILE A 17 11.72 -3.23 -6.93
CA ILE A 17 12.93 -2.43 -6.79
C ILE A 17 13.78 -2.46 -8.06
N VAL A 18 14.41 -1.31 -8.36
CA VAL A 18 15.41 -1.20 -9.42
C VAL A 18 16.58 -0.33 -8.97
N ARG A 19 17.79 -0.66 -9.43
CA ARG A 19 18.99 0.17 -9.25
C ARG A 19 19.37 0.86 -10.56
N VAL A 20 19.69 2.16 -10.47
CA VAL A 20 20.23 2.93 -11.58
C VAL A 20 21.47 3.68 -11.07
N GLY A 21 22.64 3.23 -11.47
CA GLY A 21 23.90 3.73 -10.91
C GLY A 21 24.05 3.39 -9.42
N GLU A 22 24.15 4.42 -8.59
CA GLU A 22 24.21 4.29 -7.12
C GLU A 22 22.86 4.51 -6.43
N ASP A 23 21.80 4.79 -7.22
CA ASP A 23 20.47 5.09 -6.72
C ASP A 23 19.56 3.88 -6.81
N PHE A 24 18.78 3.64 -5.76
CA PHE A 24 17.74 2.62 -5.70
C PHE A 24 16.36 3.27 -5.71
N TYR A 25 15.46 2.74 -6.50
CA TYR A 25 14.07 3.17 -6.57
C TYR A 25 13.16 1.98 -6.26
N LEU A 26 12.19 2.20 -5.39
CA LEU A 26 11.25 1.19 -4.93
C LEU A 26 9.84 1.73 -4.99
N ILE A 27 8.92 0.87 -5.40
CA ILE A 27 7.48 1.17 -5.49
C ILE A 27 6.66 0.13 -4.74
N THR A 28 5.43 0.51 -4.37
CA THR A 28 4.52 -0.38 -3.64
C THR A 28 3.08 -0.20 -4.11
N SER A 29 2.20 -1.14 -3.76
CA SER A 29 0.76 -1.09 -4.06
C SER A 29 0.04 0.02 -3.30
N THR A 30 -1.05 0.53 -3.89
CA THR A 30 -1.93 1.51 -3.25
C THR A 30 -3.39 1.10 -3.16
N PHE A 31 -3.79 0.07 -3.87
CA PHE A 31 -5.18 -0.41 -3.90
C PHE A 31 -6.17 0.73 -4.19
N GLU A 32 -7.17 0.93 -3.33
CA GLU A 32 -8.20 1.95 -3.49
C GLU A 32 -7.73 3.40 -3.26
N TYR A 33 -6.44 3.64 -2.98
CA TYR A 33 -5.96 4.99 -2.65
C TYR A 33 -5.33 5.71 -3.84
N PHE A 34 -5.55 7.02 -3.87
CA PHE A 34 -5.00 7.97 -4.84
C PHE A 34 -4.25 9.11 -4.12
N PRO A 35 -3.09 9.57 -4.60
CA PRO A 35 -2.38 9.14 -5.81
C PRO A 35 -1.87 7.70 -5.71
N GLY A 36 -1.71 7.04 -6.87
CA GLY A 36 -1.34 5.62 -6.95
C GLY A 36 0.16 5.42 -7.16
N ILE A 37 0.66 4.31 -6.66
CA ILE A 37 2.04 3.82 -6.79
C ILE A 37 3.07 4.83 -6.28
N PRO A 38 3.31 4.87 -4.95
CA PRO A 38 4.36 5.70 -4.36
C PRO A 38 5.73 5.22 -4.82
N ILE A 39 6.63 6.18 -5.04
CA ILE A 39 7.99 5.97 -5.49
C ILE A 39 8.92 6.41 -4.38
N TYR A 40 9.73 5.48 -3.89
CA TYR A 40 10.73 5.72 -2.87
C TYR A 40 12.12 5.69 -3.49
N HIS A 41 13.02 6.52 -2.98
CA HIS A 41 14.43 6.60 -3.36
C HIS A 41 15.34 6.33 -2.16
N SER A 42 16.43 5.60 -2.39
CA SER A 42 17.49 5.35 -1.41
C SER A 42 18.86 5.24 -2.10
N ARG A 43 19.93 5.48 -1.32
CA ARG A 43 21.31 5.17 -1.71
C ARG A 43 21.96 4.09 -0.86
N ASP A 44 21.24 3.61 0.15
CA ASP A 44 21.78 2.67 1.12
C ASP A 44 20.84 1.49 1.41
N LEU A 45 19.67 1.41 0.70
CA LEU A 45 18.63 0.39 0.88
C LEU A 45 17.90 0.43 2.24
N ILE A 46 18.30 1.29 3.17
CA ILE A 46 17.72 1.39 4.51
C ILE A 46 16.92 2.69 4.67
N GLN A 47 17.50 3.81 4.25
CA GLN A 47 16.86 5.11 4.33
C GLN A 47 16.12 5.41 3.04
N TRP A 48 14.79 5.36 3.11
CA TRP A 48 13.92 5.58 1.98
C TRP A 48 13.18 6.91 2.10
N THR A 49 13.25 7.70 1.05
CA THR A 49 12.51 8.97 0.92
C THR A 49 11.43 8.81 -0.14
N LEU A 50 10.19 9.13 0.21
CA LEU A 50 9.10 9.24 -0.76
C LEU A 50 9.37 10.43 -1.67
N ILE A 51 9.55 10.21 -2.97
CA ILE A 51 9.90 11.24 -3.96
C ILE A 51 8.74 11.61 -4.88
N GLY A 52 7.66 10.84 -4.89
CA GLY A 52 6.49 11.08 -5.72
C GLY A 52 5.62 9.85 -5.89
N HIS A 53 4.71 9.94 -6.86
CA HIS A 53 3.80 8.87 -7.26
C HIS A 53 3.74 8.77 -8.78
N ALA A 54 3.54 7.56 -9.30
CA ALA A 54 3.46 7.35 -10.74
C ALA A 54 2.08 7.71 -11.33
N LEU A 55 1.01 7.62 -10.52
CA LEU A 55 -0.37 7.84 -10.95
C LEU A 55 -0.97 9.02 -10.17
N THR A 56 -0.89 10.21 -10.74
CA THR A 56 -1.33 11.48 -10.11
C THR A 56 -2.46 12.18 -10.87
N ARG A 57 -2.80 11.70 -12.07
CA ARG A 57 -3.78 12.33 -12.95
C ARG A 57 -4.95 11.39 -13.26
N THR A 58 -6.15 11.96 -13.35
CA THR A 58 -7.37 11.23 -13.74
C THR A 58 -7.31 10.66 -15.16
N SER A 59 -6.47 11.24 -16.04
CA SER A 59 -6.21 10.72 -17.40
C SER A 59 -5.42 9.41 -17.38
N GLN A 60 -4.60 9.18 -16.33
CA GLN A 60 -3.82 7.96 -16.21
C GLN A 60 -4.68 6.78 -15.73
N LEU A 61 -5.38 6.96 -14.62
CA LEU A 61 -6.25 5.93 -14.06
C LEU A 61 -7.26 6.55 -13.09
N GLN A 62 -8.51 6.14 -13.23
CA GLN A 62 -9.56 6.47 -12.28
C GLN A 62 -9.82 5.25 -11.37
N VAL A 63 -9.37 5.36 -10.12
CA VAL A 63 -9.63 4.33 -9.11
C VAL A 63 -10.98 4.61 -8.48
N HIS A 64 -11.97 3.75 -8.75
CA HIS A 64 -13.34 3.84 -8.23
C HIS A 64 -13.83 2.46 -7.79
N THR A 65 -13.10 1.85 -6.87
CA THR A 65 -13.51 0.55 -6.36
C THR A 65 -14.51 0.69 -5.21
N PRO A 66 -15.68 -0.01 -5.31
CA PRO A 66 -16.64 -0.04 -4.23
C PRO A 66 -16.24 -0.98 -3.09
N GLU A 67 -15.24 -1.83 -3.28
CA GLU A 67 -14.85 -2.86 -2.32
C GLU A 67 -13.46 -2.61 -1.78
N PRO A 68 -13.23 -2.82 -0.46
CA PRO A 68 -11.89 -2.84 0.09
C PRO A 68 -11.02 -3.90 -0.62
N GLY A 69 -9.78 -3.54 -0.90
CA GLY A 69 -8.84 -4.42 -1.58
C GLY A 69 -8.89 -4.37 -3.11
N GLY A 70 -9.82 -3.62 -3.72
CA GLY A 70 -9.75 -3.31 -5.15
C GLY A 70 -8.73 -2.20 -5.45
N GLY A 71 -8.66 -1.74 -6.69
CA GLY A 71 -7.78 -0.64 -7.12
C GLY A 71 -6.47 -1.09 -7.74
N VAL A 72 -5.35 -0.47 -7.41
CA VAL A 72 -4.05 -0.68 -8.05
C VAL A 72 -3.20 -1.69 -7.28
N TRP A 73 -2.91 -2.82 -7.92
CA TRP A 73 -2.22 -3.97 -7.32
C TRP A 73 -0.82 -4.15 -7.84
N ALA A 74 0.05 -4.64 -6.99
CA ALA A 74 1.38 -5.22 -7.20
C ALA A 74 2.13 -4.62 -8.41
N PRO A 75 2.62 -3.38 -8.28
CA PRO A 75 3.35 -2.76 -9.37
C PRO A 75 4.78 -3.31 -9.45
N THR A 76 5.29 -3.46 -10.66
CA THR A 76 6.68 -3.82 -10.93
C THR A 76 7.40 -2.65 -11.59
N ILE A 77 8.58 -2.26 -11.07
CA ILE A 77 9.42 -1.22 -11.68
C ILE A 77 10.61 -1.84 -12.41
N ARG A 78 10.88 -1.36 -13.63
CA ARG A 78 12.07 -1.73 -14.41
C ARG A 78 12.68 -0.48 -15.07
N TYR A 79 13.97 -0.54 -15.35
CA TYR A 79 14.70 0.53 -16.03
C TYR A 79 15.43 -0.04 -17.24
N HIS A 80 15.15 0.54 -18.43
CA HIS A 80 15.79 0.12 -19.66
C HIS A 80 15.94 1.30 -20.62
N GLY A 81 17.12 1.43 -21.23
CA GLY A 81 17.37 2.44 -22.25
C GLY A 81 17.15 3.89 -21.82
N GLY A 82 17.36 4.22 -20.54
CA GLY A 82 17.14 5.58 -20.02
C GLY A 82 15.70 5.85 -19.59
N ILE A 83 14.82 4.85 -19.60
CA ILE A 83 13.40 4.96 -19.31
C ILE A 83 13.04 4.06 -18.13
N PHE A 84 12.28 4.60 -17.17
CA PHE A 84 11.61 3.83 -16.13
C PHE A 84 10.25 3.37 -16.64
N TYR A 85 9.93 2.12 -16.38
CA TYR A 85 8.64 1.49 -16.67
C TYR A 85 8.04 0.99 -15.37
N ILE A 86 6.79 1.25 -15.16
CA ILE A 86 6.02 0.68 -14.04
C ILE A 86 4.82 -0.05 -14.62
N MET A 87 4.81 -1.37 -14.48
CA MET A 87 3.68 -2.24 -14.78
C MET A 87 2.82 -2.37 -13.54
N ALA A 88 1.50 -2.43 -13.69
CA ALA A 88 0.55 -2.66 -12.61
C ALA A 88 -0.78 -3.18 -13.17
N ALA A 89 -1.65 -3.66 -12.28
CA ALA A 89 -3.02 -3.99 -12.64
C ALA A 89 -4.03 -3.16 -11.84
N SER A 90 -5.15 -2.85 -12.45
CA SER A 90 -6.29 -2.19 -11.81
C SER A 90 -7.47 -3.15 -11.68
N PHE A 91 -7.95 -3.32 -10.46
CA PHE A 91 -9.17 -4.04 -10.15
C PHE A 91 -10.27 -3.06 -9.79
N GLN A 92 -11.32 -2.98 -10.60
CA GLN A 92 -12.49 -2.14 -10.28
C GLN A 92 -13.30 -2.69 -9.10
N ARG A 93 -13.27 -4.03 -8.91
CA ARG A 93 -13.94 -4.75 -7.84
C ARG A 93 -13.06 -5.91 -7.38
N TYR A 94 -13.26 -6.37 -6.16
CA TYR A 94 -12.63 -7.57 -5.65
C TYR A 94 -13.70 -8.59 -5.21
N ARG A 95 -14.25 -9.35 -6.17
CA ARG A 95 -15.24 -10.43 -5.93
C ARG A 95 -14.99 -11.64 -6.82
N PRO A 96 -13.79 -12.18 -6.92
CA PRO A 96 -13.52 -13.25 -7.86
C PRO A 96 -14.32 -14.54 -7.58
N GLN A 97 -14.74 -14.79 -6.33
CA GLN A 97 -15.58 -15.93 -5.97
C GLN A 97 -17.08 -15.76 -6.29
N GLN A 98 -17.54 -14.52 -6.40
CA GLN A 98 -18.97 -14.19 -6.56
C GLN A 98 -19.28 -13.63 -7.95
N ASP A 99 -18.27 -13.14 -8.65
CA ASP A 99 -18.42 -12.51 -9.96
C ASP A 99 -17.16 -12.77 -10.80
N ASP A 100 -17.24 -13.76 -11.69
CA ASP A 100 -16.18 -14.13 -12.61
C ASP A 100 -15.94 -13.10 -13.74
N ARG A 101 -16.81 -12.09 -13.85
CA ARG A 101 -16.63 -10.95 -14.77
C ARG A 101 -15.68 -9.89 -14.24
N VAL A 102 -15.21 -10.02 -12.99
CA VAL A 102 -14.24 -9.09 -12.40
C VAL A 102 -12.85 -9.53 -12.78
N TRP A 103 -12.27 -8.84 -13.73
CA TRP A 103 -10.96 -9.11 -14.27
C TRP A 103 -9.99 -7.94 -14.01
N PRO A 104 -8.72 -8.21 -13.71
CA PRO A 104 -7.71 -7.17 -13.64
C PRO A 104 -7.43 -6.59 -15.03
N GLN A 105 -7.22 -5.28 -15.07
CA GLN A 105 -6.76 -4.57 -16.26
C GLN A 105 -5.30 -4.23 -16.09
N GLY A 106 -4.41 -5.01 -16.72
CA GLY A 106 -2.97 -4.77 -16.72
C GLY A 106 -2.60 -3.57 -17.59
N PHE A 107 -1.63 -2.79 -17.14
CA PHE A 107 -1.11 -1.63 -17.86
C PHE A 107 0.32 -1.30 -17.47
N TYR A 108 0.96 -0.43 -18.23
CA TYR A 108 2.19 0.21 -17.79
C TYR A 108 2.18 1.70 -18.06
N VAL A 109 2.95 2.44 -17.24
CA VAL A 109 3.31 3.85 -17.44
C VAL A 109 4.83 3.98 -17.49
N LYS A 110 5.34 5.02 -18.13
CA LYS A 110 6.78 5.23 -18.28
C LYS A 110 7.18 6.69 -18.14
N THR A 111 8.43 6.91 -17.73
CA THR A 111 9.05 8.24 -17.68
C THR A 111 10.57 8.16 -17.91
N MET A 112 11.15 9.28 -18.36
CA MET A 112 12.60 9.49 -18.39
C MET A 112 13.10 10.26 -17.15
N ASP A 113 12.18 10.83 -16.36
CA ASP A 113 12.49 11.60 -15.15
C ASP A 113 11.60 11.15 -14.00
N ILE A 114 12.11 10.19 -13.20
CA ILE A 114 11.39 9.60 -12.07
C ILE A 114 11.16 10.59 -10.91
N TRP A 115 11.87 11.73 -10.89
CA TRP A 115 11.77 12.77 -9.87
C TRP A 115 10.62 13.74 -10.11
N ASN A 116 10.02 13.71 -11.29
CA ASN A 116 8.94 14.61 -11.67
C ASN A 116 7.65 13.83 -11.97
N GLU A 117 6.69 13.89 -11.04
CA GLU A 117 5.41 13.21 -11.14
C GLU A 117 4.61 13.57 -12.41
N GLU A 118 4.83 14.74 -13.00
CA GLU A 118 4.10 15.21 -14.18
C GLU A 118 4.59 14.55 -15.50
N THR A 119 5.76 13.91 -15.47
CA THR A 119 6.37 13.31 -16.67
C THR A 119 5.95 11.88 -16.95
N TRP A 120 5.27 11.23 -16.00
CA TRP A 120 4.75 9.89 -16.22
C TRP A 120 3.71 9.90 -17.35
N SER A 121 3.84 8.96 -18.28
CA SER A 121 2.92 8.82 -19.40
C SER A 121 1.50 8.51 -18.95
N ASP A 122 0.53 8.69 -19.84
CA ASP A 122 -0.74 7.98 -19.73
C ASP A 122 -0.50 6.47 -19.93
N PRO A 123 -1.38 5.59 -19.41
CA PRO A 123 -1.15 4.15 -19.44
C PRO A 123 -1.28 3.57 -20.85
N ILE A 124 -0.45 2.58 -21.11
CA ILE A 124 -0.66 1.64 -22.22
C ILE A 124 -1.16 0.33 -21.60
N PHE A 125 -2.36 -0.09 -21.97
CA PHE A 125 -2.98 -1.29 -21.43
C PHE A 125 -2.51 -2.53 -22.16
N PHE A 126 -2.25 -3.60 -21.40
CA PHE A 126 -2.02 -4.92 -21.98
C PHE A 126 -3.35 -5.52 -22.46
N ASP A 127 -3.32 -6.28 -23.54
CA ASP A 127 -4.49 -7.00 -24.07
C ASP A 127 -4.76 -8.31 -23.31
N GLN A 128 -3.83 -8.75 -22.46
CA GLN A 128 -3.97 -9.93 -21.63
C GLN A 128 -4.60 -9.59 -20.28
N VAL A 129 -5.54 -10.43 -19.85
CA VAL A 129 -6.21 -10.32 -18.57
C VAL A 129 -5.37 -11.00 -17.50
N GLY A 130 -4.54 -10.23 -16.84
CA GLY A 130 -3.66 -10.69 -15.78
C GLY A 130 -3.26 -9.58 -14.83
N PHE A 131 -2.54 -9.92 -13.78
CA PHE A 131 -1.99 -9.00 -12.79
C PHE A 131 -0.57 -9.43 -12.42
N ASP A 132 0.13 -8.66 -11.60
CA ASP A 132 1.55 -8.85 -11.25
C ASP A 132 2.41 -9.01 -12.50
N GLN A 133 2.25 -8.07 -13.45
CA GLN A 133 2.98 -8.09 -14.70
C GLN A 133 4.43 -7.68 -14.50
N ASP A 134 5.35 -8.44 -15.12
CA ASP A 134 6.75 -8.07 -15.24
C ASP A 134 7.24 -8.23 -16.68
N VAL A 135 7.97 -7.25 -17.19
CA VAL A 135 8.58 -7.27 -18.51
C VAL A 135 10.06 -7.62 -18.41
N SER A 136 10.54 -8.44 -19.35
CA SER A 136 11.84 -9.07 -19.35
C SER A 136 13.02 -8.16 -19.69
N PHE A 137 13.09 -6.94 -19.22
CA PHE A 137 14.27 -6.09 -19.42
C PHE A 137 15.52 -6.63 -18.72
N ASN A 138 15.38 -7.54 -17.77
CA ASN A 138 16.49 -8.22 -17.12
C ASN A 138 17.17 -9.26 -18.03
N PHE A 139 16.53 -9.63 -19.13
CA PHE A 139 17.06 -10.50 -20.16
C PHE A 139 16.35 -10.20 -21.48
N LEU A 140 17.06 -9.78 -22.47
CA LEU A 140 16.57 -9.64 -23.84
C LEU A 140 17.20 -10.73 -24.68
N ASP A 141 16.42 -11.32 -25.58
CA ASP A 141 16.96 -12.18 -26.60
C ASP A 141 17.79 -11.33 -27.60
N GLU A 142 18.66 -11.99 -28.40
CA GLU A 142 19.52 -11.28 -29.36
C GLU A 142 18.73 -10.46 -30.38
N ASP A 143 17.47 -10.85 -30.64
CA ASP A 143 16.55 -10.15 -31.54
C ASP A 143 15.73 -9.05 -30.85
N GLY A 144 15.93 -8.82 -29.54
CA GLY A 144 15.23 -7.82 -28.76
C GLY A 144 13.80 -8.20 -28.34
N THR A 145 13.44 -9.48 -28.38
CA THR A 145 12.12 -9.95 -27.93
C THR A 145 11.88 -9.63 -26.48
N ILE A 146 10.72 -9.04 -26.17
CA ILE A 146 10.29 -8.69 -24.82
C ILE A 146 9.22 -9.70 -24.38
N TYR A 147 9.47 -10.35 -23.25
CA TYR A 147 8.52 -11.25 -22.61
C TYR A 147 7.74 -10.51 -21.52
N LEU A 148 6.47 -10.87 -21.38
CA LEU A 148 5.57 -10.42 -20.32
C LEU A 148 5.14 -11.62 -19.48
N SER A 149 5.59 -11.70 -18.23
CA SER A 149 5.04 -12.65 -17.25
C SER A 149 3.87 -12.02 -16.52
N SER A 150 2.85 -12.81 -16.21
CA SER A 150 1.63 -12.35 -15.55
C SER A 150 0.98 -13.49 -14.76
N THR A 151 0.26 -13.12 -13.70
CA THR A 151 -0.62 -14.03 -12.97
C THR A 151 -1.99 -14.06 -13.63
N TYR A 152 -2.45 -15.25 -14.01
CA TYR A 152 -3.78 -15.48 -14.59
C TYR A 152 -4.56 -16.48 -13.77
N ARG A 153 -5.90 -16.40 -13.87
CA ARG A 153 -6.74 -17.53 -13.47
C ARG A 153 -6.54 -18.68 -14.46
N LYS A 154 -6.49 -19.89 -13.95
CA LYS A 154 -6.40 -21.09 -14.79
C LYS A 154 -7.60 -21.18 -15.74
N ILE A 155 -7.39 -21.71 -16.94
CA ILE A 155 -8.46 -21.91 -17.93
C ILE A 155 -9.54 -22.87 -17.40
N HIS A 156 -9.14 -23.86 -16.58
CA HIS A 156 -10.03 -24.83 -15.94
C HIS A 156 -9.77 -24.82 -14.42
N PRO A 157 -10.37 -23.87 -13.68
CA PRO A 157 -10.18 -23.80 -12.24
C PRO A 157 -10.81 -25.00 -11.53
N THR A 158 -10.30 -25.32 -10.35
CA THR A 158 -10.90 -26.32 -9.47
C THR A 158 -12.25 -25.80 -9.00
N PRO A 159 -13.38 -26.50 -9.21
CA PRO A 159 -14.69 -26.05 -8.81
C PRO A 159 -14.77 -25.71 -7.33
N GLY A 160 -15.26 -24.51 -7.01
CA GLY A 160 -15.40 -24.00 -5.64
C GLY A 160 -14.13 -23.37 -5.05
N ASP A 161 -13.05 -23.24 -5.83
CA ASP A 161 -11.76 -22.72 -5.36
C ASP A 161 -11.13 -21.73 -6.37
N GLU A 162 -11.98 -20.92 -6.98
CA GLU A 162 -11.61 -20.02 -8.09
C GLU A 162 -10.53 -19.00 -7.71
N LEU A 163 -10.49 -18.55 -6.45
CA LEU A 163 -9.45 -17.65 -5.95
C LEU A 163 -8.07 -18.31 -5.85
N LYS A 164 -8.03 -19.62 -5.68
CA LYS A 164 -6.79 -20.38 -5.51
C LYS A 164 -6.25 -20.95 -6.81
N ASP A 165 -6.93 -20.70 -7.91
CA ASP A 165 -6.51 -21.20 -9.21
C ASP A 165 -5.71 -20.18 -10.02
N PHE A 166 -4.84 -19.40 -9.34
CA PHE A 166 -3.91 -18.50 -10.00
C PHE A 166 -2.62 -19.20 -10.39
N ALA A 167 -2.13 -18.86 -11.58
CA ALA A 167 -0.94 -19.46 -12.17
C ALA A 167 -0.15 -18.46 -13.01
N ILE A 168 1.16 -18.67 -13.14
CA ILE A 168 2.02 -17.79 -13.92
C ILE A 168 2.02 -18.20 -15.39
N HIS A 169 1.74 -17.23 -16.24
CA HIS A 169 1.82 -17.34 -17.68
C HIS A 169 2.86 -16.37 -18.23
N ILE A 170 3.40 -16.67 -19.41
CA ILE A 170 4.32 -15.81 -20.13
C ILE A 170 3.93 -15.75 -21.61
N CYS A 171 4.00 -14.55 -22.18
CA CYS A 171 3.87 -14.32 -23.63
C CYS A 171 4.93 -13.31 -24.08
N THR A 172 5.06 -13.11 -25.38
CA THR A 172 5.81 -11.99 -25.93
C THR A 172 4.88 -10.80 -26.15
N VAL A 173 5.39 -9.57 -26.03
CA VAL A 173 4.60 -8.33 -26.08
C VAL A 173 5.29 -7.24 -26.89
N ASP A 174 4.51 -6.48 -27.66
CA ASP A 174 4.92 -5.21 -28.23
C ASP A 174 4.61 -4.07 -27.26
N LEU A 175 5.63 -3.48 -26.66
CA LEU A 175 5.46 -2.36 -25.70
C LEU A 175 4.97 -1.06 -26.35
N ALA A 176 5.02 -0.90 -27.69
CA ALA A 176 4.45 0.28 -28.30
C ALA A 176 2.93 0.30 -28.23
N THR A 177 2.31 -0.87 -28.22
CA THR A 177 0.85 -1.04 -28.24
C THR A 177 0.28 -1.72 -27.00
N GLY A 178 1.09 -2.45 -26.24
CA GLY A 178 0.65 -3.32 -25.16
C GLY A 178 0.09 -4.67 -25.64
N HIS A 179 0.12 -4.94 -26.95
CA HIS A 179 -0.45 -6.17 -27.51
C HIS A 179 0.51 -7.34 -27.40
N SER A 180 -0.03 -8.50 -27.05
CA SER A 180 0.68 -9.77 -27.10
C SER A 180 1.05 -10.12 -28.55
N THR A 181 2.25 -10.65 -28.74
CA THR A 181 2.74 -11.15 -30.03
C THR A 181 2.84 -12.67 -30.07
N SER A 182 2.52 -13.33 -28.97
CA SER A 182 2.36 -14.78 -28.86
C SER A 182 1.24 -15.16 -27.90
N GLU A 183 0.72 -16.39 -28.01
CA GLU A 183 -0.22 -16.95 -27.04
C GLU A 183 0.44 -17.09 -25.67
N PRO A 184 -0.29 -16.83 -24.57
CA PRO A 184 0.21 -17.04 -23.22
C PRO A 184 0.47 -18.52 -22.93
N GLN A 185 1.64 -18.82 -22.42
CA GLN A 185 2.04 -20.18 -22.02
C GLN A 185 2.11 -20.26 -20.51
N LEU A 186 1.50 -21.33 -19.95
CA LEU A 186 1.59 -21.65 -18.53
C LEU A 186 3.01 -22.08 -18.19
N ILE A 187 3.67 -21.42 -17.25
CA ILE A 187 5.03 -21.76 -16.81
C ILE A 187 5.11 -22.20 -15.36
N ARG A 188 4.12 -21.85 -14.52
CA ARG A 188 4.10 -22.26 -13.11
C ARG A 188 2.69 -22.35 -12.55
N GLU A 189 2.40 -23.47 -11.88
CA GLU A 189 1.25 -23.68 -11.00
C GLU A 189 1.74 -24.08 -9.61
N SER A 190 1.03 -23.61 -8.57
CA SER A 190 1.30 -23.99 -7.19
C SER A 190 0.34 -25.08 -6.69
N LEU A 191 0.82 -25.97 -5.83
CA LEU A 191 -0.03 -26.93 -5.12
C LEU A 191 -1.01 -26.26 -4.14
N SER A 192 -0.74 -25.03 -3.74
CA SER A 192 -1.66 -24.22 -2.94
C SER A 192 -2.84 -23.67 -3.75
N GLY A 193 -2.77 -23.75 -5.09
CA GLY A 193 -3.71 -23.11 -6.02
C GLY A 193 -3.42 -21.61 -6.26
N VAL A 194 -2.44 -21.02 -5.59
CA VAL A 194 -2.02 -19.63 -5.79
C VAL A 194 -0.54 -19.56 -6.07
N ALA A 195 -0.17 -19.14 -7.29
CA ALA A 195 1.15 -18.69 -7.66
C ALA A 195 1.00 -17.32 -8.33
N GLU A 196 1.63 -16.30 -7.76
CA GLU A 196 1.52 -14.89 -8.16
C GLU A 196 2.88 -14.18 -8.00
N GLY A 197 2.96 -12.88 -8.30
CA GLY A 197 4.15 -12.06 -8.05
C GLY A 197 5.39 -12.53 -8.78
N SER A 198 5.27 -12.90 -10.06
CA SER A 198 6.38 -13.49 -10.81
C SER A 198 7.44 -12.48 -11.20
N HIS A 199 8.71 -12.78 -10.88
CA HIS A 199 9.87 -12.06 -11.38
C HIS A 199 10.86 -13.03 -12.03
N ILE A 200 11.28 -12.74 -13.26
CA ILE A 200 12.25 -13.54 -13.99
C ILE A 200 13.55 -12.75 -14.11
N ILE A 201 14.66 -13.35 -13.67
CA ILE A 201 15.99 -12.77 -13.81
C ILE A 201 16.92 -13.76 -14.51
N LYS A 202 17.90 -13.24 -15.27
CA LYS A 202 18.98 -14.05 -15.83
C LYS A 202 20.26 -13.85 -15.05
N ARG A 203 20.87 -14.98 -14.59
CA ARG A 203 22.17 -14.97 -13.93
C ARG A 203 23.02 -16.14 -14.41
N GLY A 204 24.16 -15.81 -14.99
CA GLY A 204 25.01 -16.81 -15.62
C GLY A 204 24.30 -17.54 -16.77
N ARG A 205 24.25 -18.86 -16.69
CA ARG A 205 23.57 -19.72 -17.70
C ARG A 205 22.09 -19.94 -17.40
N TYR A 206 21.57 -19.51 -16.23
CA TYR A 206 20.22 -19.82 -15.80
C TYR A 206 19.30 -18.60 -15.87
N TRP A 207 18.03 -18.86 -16.19
CA TRP A 207 16.88 -18.01 -15.88
C TRP A 207 16.28 -18.49 -14.57
N TYR A 208 15.96 -17.58 -13.67
CA TYR A 208 15.32 -17.84 -12.38
C TYR A 208 13.95 -17.20 -12.37
N LEU A 209 12.93 -17.98 -12.03
CA LEU A 209 11.57 -17.54 -11.81
C LEU A 209 11.32 -17.54 -10.30
N PHE A 210 11.09 -16.38 -9.73
CA PHE A 210 10.64 -16.20 -8.36
C PHE A 210 9.12 -16.03 -8.36
N THR A 211 8.44 -16.63 -7.37
CA THR A 211 6.98 -16.56 -7.24
C THR A 211 6.55 -16.51 -5.79
N ALA A 212 5.54 -15.68 -5.52
CA ALA A 212 4.80 -15.69 -4.26
C ALA A 212 3.73 -16.78 -4.32
N GLU A 213 3.71 -17.68 -3.35
CA GLU A 213 2.75 -18.79 -3.35
C GLU A 213 2.01 -18.90 -2.01
N GLY A 214 0.78 -19.44 -2.05
CA GLY A 214 -0.04 -19.69 -0.88
C GLY A 214 -0.98 -18.53 -0.48
N GLY A 215 -0.99 -17.46 -1.26
CA GLY A 215 -1.75 -16.23 -0.97
C GLY A 215 -1.12 -15.40 0.16
N THR A 216 -1.54 -14.15 0.30
CA THR A 216 -0.89 -13.12 1.13
C THR A 216 -1.12 -13.27 2.64
N GLU A 217 -1.67 -14.38 3.10
CA GLU A 217 -1.99 -14.65 4.51
C GLU A 217 -1.00 -15.63 5.13
N GLY A 218 -1.38 -16.37 6.16
CA GLY A 218 -0.51 -17.29 6.90
C GLY A 218 0.12 -18.43 6.06
N GLY A 219 -0.35 -18.64 4.83
CA GLY A 219 0.24 -19.57 3.85
C GLY A 219 1.34 -18.98 2.97
N HIS A 220 1.51 -17.67 3.01
CA HIS A 220 2.40 -16.92 2.12
C HIS A 220 3.86 -17.36 2.22
N SER A 221 4.48 -17.56 1.06
CA SER A 221 5.85 -18.04 0.97
C SER A 221 6.47 -17.65 -0.38
N GLU A 222 7.79 -17.60 -0.42
CA GLU A 222 8.54 -17.36 -1.66
C GLU A 222 9.09 -18.65 -2.22
N TRP A 223 9.03 -18.81 -3.54
CA TRP A 223 9.49 -19.97 -4.29
C TRP A 223 10.44 -19.57 -5.39
N VAL A 224 11.31 -20.48 -5.79
CA VAL A 224 12.24 -20.28 -6.90
C VAL A 224 12.30 -21.49 -7.80
N HIS A 225 12.38 -21.24 -9.10
CA HIS A 225 12.59 -22.21 -10.16
C HIS A 225 13.69 -21.70 -11.07
N ARG A 226 14.39 -22.58 -11.78
CA ARG A 226 15.37 -22.16 -12.80
C ARG A 226 15.22 -22.95 -14.09
N SER A 227 15.65 -22.34 -15.20
CA SER A 227 15.73 -22.96 -16.52
C SER A 227 17.09 -22.70 -17.14
N GLU A 228 17.67 -23.68 -17.82
CA GLU A 228 18.91 -23.53 -18.63
C GLU A 228 18.59 -23.15 -20.09
N VAL A 229 17.35 -23.34 -20.52
CA VAL A 229 16.96 -23.25 -21.93
C VAL A 229 16.38 -21.88 -22.28
N GLY A 230 15.80 -21.20 -21.27
CA GLY A 230 15.15 -19.89 -21.45
C GLY A 230 13.83 -19.78 -20.71
N PRO A 231 13.14 -18.65 -20.82
CA PRO A 231 11.90 -18.39 -20.08
C PRO A 231 10.73 -19.28 -20.50
N LEU A 232 10.76 -19.83 -21.72
CA LEU A 232 9.79 -20.80 -22.24
C LEU A 232 10.24 -22.24 -22.08
N GLY A 233 11.40 -22.49 -21.45
CA GLY A 233 11.94 -23.83 -21.21
C GLY A 233 11.29 -24.53 -20.02
N LEU A 234 11.79 -25.73 -19.73
CA LEU A 234 11.40 -26.45 -18.52
C LEU A 234 12.02 -25.76 -17.28
N TRP A 235 11.21 -25.60 -16.26
CA TRP A 235 11.61 -25.02 -15.00
C TRP A 235 11.93 -26.10 -13.96
N GLU A 236 13.18 -26.14 -13.51
CA GLU A 236 13.65 -27.00 -12.43
C GLU A 236 13.24 -26.38 -11.09
N LEU A 237 12.59 -27.14 -10.22
CA LEU A 237 12.18 -26.71 -8.88
C LEU A 237 13.40 -26.54 -7.98
N GLY A 238 13.46 -25.43 -7.25
CA GLY A 238 14.48 -25.19 -6.24
C GLY A 238 14.49 -26.28 -5.16
N PRO A 239 15.67 -26.81 -4.79
CA PRO A 239 15.77 -27.96 -3.88
C PRO A 239 15.30 -27.66 -2.45
N ASN A 240 15.22 -26.38 -2.08
CA ASN A 240 14.85 -25.93 -0.73
C ASN A 240 13.53 -25.12 -0.72
N ASN A 241 12.68 -25.31 -1.72
CA ASN A 241 11.39 -24.63 -1.73
C ASN A 241 10.42 -25.12 -0.63
N PRO A 242 9.61 -24.25 -0.01
CA PRO A 242 9.63 -22.81 -0.25
C PRO A 242 11.00 -22.22 0.07
N LEU A 243 11.49 -21.28 -0.76
CA LEU A 243 12.77 -20.62 -0.58
C LEU A 243 12.88 -20.00 0.80
N TRP A 244 11.76 -19.41 1.29
CA TRP A 244 11.54 -19.12 2.70
C TRP A 244 10.04 -18.86 3.01
N ARG A 245 9.72 -18.94 4.29
CA ARG A 245 8.43 -18.60 4.88
C ARG A 245 8.58 -18.33 6.37
N ASN A 246 7.98 -17.25 6.84
CA ASN A 246 7.70 -17.08 8.27
C ASN A 246 6.32 -17.65 8.60
N GLY A 247 6.17 -18.25 9.77
CA GLY A 247 4.90 -18.78 10.26
C GLY A 247 4.11 -17.77 11.10
N VAL A 248 2.93 -18.17 11.53
CA VAL A 248 2.08 -17.38 12.44
C VAL A 248 2.66 -17.27 13.86
N GLU A 249 3.62 -18.11 14.20
CA GLU A 249 4.37 -18.12 15.47
C GLU A 249 5.50 -17.09 15.51
N ASP A 250 5.85 -16.49 14.36
CA ASP A 250 6.97 -15.57 14.23
C ASP A 250 6.54 -14.11 14.50
N GLU A 251 7.48 -13.26 14.91
CA GLU A 251 7.23 -11.82 15.15
C GLU A 251 7.00 -11.02 13.85
N VAL A 252 7.44 -11.55 12.72
CA VAL A 252 7.13 -11.07 11.37
C VAL A 252 6.39 -12.21 10.66
N GLN A 253 5.25 -11.91 10.07
CA GLN A 253 4.37 -12.92 9.47
C GLN A 253 4.04 -12.59 8.02
N ASN A 254 3.41 -13.54 7.31
CA ASN A 254 2.91 -13.38 5.93
C ASN A 254 3.97 -12.93 4.93
N THR A 255 5.20 -13.42 5.07
CA THR A 255 6.34 -12.99 4.27
C THR A 255 6.37 -13.64 2.89
N GLY A 256 6.59 -12.84 1.85
CA GLY A 256 6.67 -13.27 0.45
C GLY A 256 6.62 -12.09 -0.52
N HIS A 257 6.39 -12.39 -1.80
CA HIS A 257 6.28 -11.42 -2.89
C HIS A 257 7.54 -10.54 -2.99
N ALA A 258 8.67 -11.22 -3.27
CA ALA A 258 9.98 -10.59 -3.29
C ALA A 258 10.38 -10.13 -4.68
N ASP A 259 10.99 -8.96 -4.77
CA ASP A 259 11.80 -8.52 -5.90
C ASP A 259 13.27 -8.36 -5.50
N LEU A 260 14.17 -8.52 -6.46
CA LEU A 260 15.60 -8.67 -6.22
C LEU A 260 16.41 -7.54 -6.84
N VAL A 261 17.49 -7.15 -6.16
CA VAL A 261 18.42 -6.16 -6.67
C VAL A 261 19.86 -6.49 -6.32
N GLU A 262 20.78 -6.21 -7.24
CA GLU A 262 22.22 -6.26 -7.00
C GLU A 262 22.74 -4.84 -6.77
N ASP A 263 23.51 -4.64 -5.68
CA ASP A 263 24.17 -3.36 -5.40
C ASP A 263 25.43 -3.16 -6.28
N SER A 264 26.03 -1.98 -6.24
CA SER A 264 27.25 -1.66 -7.01
C SER A 264 28.49 -2.44 -6.56
N LYS A 265 28.41 -3.17 -5.45
CA LYS A 265 29.48 -4.00 -4.91
C LYS A 265 29.30 -5.48 -5.20
N GLY A 266 28.21 -5.86 -5.91
CA GLY A 266 27.88 -7.25 -6.24
C GLY A 266 27.16 -8.01 -5.12
N ASN A 267 26.68 -7.33 -4.06
CA ASN A 267 25.83 -7.97 -3.08
C ASN A 267 24.38 -8.00 -3.59
N TRP A 268 23.70 -9.10 -3.34
CA TRP A 268 22.31 -9.26 -3.70
C TRP A 268 21.40 -9.08 -2.50
N TRP A 269 20.27 -8.46 -2.77
CA TRP A 269 19.25 -8.10 -1.78
C TRP A 269 17.87 -8.49 -2.29
N ALA A 270 16.98 -8.84 -1.37
CA ALA A 270 15.56 -9.02 -1.64
C ALA A 270 14.74 -8.02 -0.83
N VAL A 271 13.85 -7.31 -1.50
CA VAL A 271 12.75 -6.59 -0.86
C VAL A 271 11.51 -7.47 -0.92
N LEU A 272 10.70 -7.45 0.14
CA LEU A 272 9.53 -8.34 0.25
C LEU A 272 8.48 -7.70 1.16
N LEU A 273 7.26 -8.19 1.06
CA LEU A 273 6.24 -7.81 2.04
C LEU A 273 6.29 -8.71 3.28
N GLY A 274 5.88 -8.13 4.40
CA GLY A 274 5.64 -8.84 5.65
C GLY A 274 4.73 -8.02 6.56
N VAL A 275 4.23 -8.65 7.60
CA VAL A 275 3.37 -8.02 8.61
C VAL A 275 4.07 -8.08 9.96
N ARG A 276 4.04 -6.94 10.68
CA ARG A 276 4.35 -6.89 12.12
C ARG A 276 3.05 -6.99 12.89
N PRO A 277 2.60 -8.16 13.33
CA PRO A 277 1.36 -8.28 14.06
C PRO A 277 1.44 -7.60 15.43
N THR A 278 0.30 -7.14 15.95
CA THR A 278 0.18 -6.70 17.34
C THR A 278 -0.21 -7.90 18.18
N ARG A 279 0.71 -8.35 19.05
CA ARG A 279 0.50 -9.51 19.91
C ARG A 279 -0.69 -9.30 20.84
N GLN A 280 -1.60 -10.25 20.85
CA GLN A 280 -2.69 -10.35 21.81
C GLN A 280 -2.46 -11.58 22.69
N GLY A 281 -2.33 -11.38 23.99
CA GLY A 281 -2.03 -12.48 24.90
C GLY A 281 -0.55 -12.91 24.89
N ASN A 282 -0.29 -14.20 25.06
CA ASN A 282 1.06 -14.75 25.24
C ASN A 282 1.69 -15.30 23.95
N THR A 283 0.94 -15.44 22.88
CA THR A 283 1.38 -16.03 21.60
C THR A 283 1.22 -15.02 20.45
N TRP A 284 1.95 -15.24 19.36
CA TRP A 284 1.79 -14.46 18.12
C TRP A 284 0.60 -14.94 17.29
N GLU A 285 0.13 -16.18 17.50
CA GLU A 285 -1.01 -16.77 16.79
C GLU A 285 -2.32 -16.00 17.00
N ASP A 286 -2.50 -15.41 18.19
CA ASP A 286 -3.65 -14.58 18.53
C ASP A 286 -3.45 -13.08 18.17
N SER A 287 -2.46 -12.78 17.35
CA SER A 287 -2.16 -11.39 17.00
C SER A 287 -3.12 -10.83 15.94
N VAL A 288 -3.27 -9.51 15.92
CA VAL A 288 -3.97 -8.79 14.85
C VAL A 288 -2.97 -8.12 13.92
N LEU A 289 -3.32 -7.99 12.65
CA LEU A 289 -2.55 -7.21 11.69
C LEU A 289 -2.35 -5.79 12.25
N GLY A 290 -1.10 -5.34 12.30
CA GLY A 290 -0.75 -4.01 12.82
C GLY A 290 -0.98 -2.92 11.78
N ASN A 291 0.11 -2.31 11.31
CA ASN A 291 0.05 -1.22 10.32
C ASN A 291 -0.25 -1.68 8.88
N GLY A 292 -0.58 -2.96 8.68
CA GLY A 292 -0.75 -3.59 7.37
C GLY A 292 0.52 -4.32 6.92
N ARG A 293 0.58 -4.66 5.63
CA ARG A 293 1.75 -5.28 5.00
C ARG A 293 2.79 -4.20 4.70
N GLU A 294 4.01 -4.41 5.15
CA GLU A 294 5.11 -3.44 5.12
C GLU A 294 6.27 -3.98 4.28
N THR A 295 7.19 -3.13 3.84
CA THR A 295 8.35 -3.55 3.05
C THR A 295 9.55 -3.86 3.94
N PHE A 296 10.06 -5.08 3.80
CA PHE A 296 11.25 -5.60 4.47
C PHE A 296 12.40 -5.73 3.48
N LEU A 297 13.63 -5.72 4.00
CA LEU A 297 14.87 -5.93 3.25
C LEU A 297 15.65 -7.07 3.88
N VAL A 298 16.17 -7.99 3.06
CA VAL A 298 17.05 -9.06 3.50
C VAL A 298 18.16 -9.32 2.49
N THR A 299 19.25 -9.96 2.94
CA THR A 299 20.32 -10.40 2.04
C THR A 299 19.92 -11.60 1.24
N LEU A 300 20.51 -11.71 0.04
CA LEU A 300 20.43 -12.89 -0.81
C LEU A 300 21.85 -13.34 -1.19
N GLU A 301 22.16 -14.60 -1.01
CA GLU A 301 23.40 -15.22 -1.43
C GLU A 301 23.15 -16.29 -2.48
N TRP A 302 24.09 -16.49 -3.39
CA TRP A 302 24.03 -17.57 -4.38
C TRP A 302 24.94 -18.72 -3.98
N LYS A 303 24.37 -19.90 -3.73
CA LYS A 303 25.08 -21.13 -3.36
C LYS A 303 24.74 -22.26 -4.32
N ASN A 304 25.74 -22.79 -5.01
CA ASN A 304 25.56 -23.85 -6.03
C ASN A 304 24.53 -23.48 -7.11
N ASP A 305 24.57 -22.21 -7.56
CA ASP A 305 23.60 -21.63 -8.51
C ASP A 305 22.15 -21.65 -8.02
N TRP A 306 21.91 -21.61 -6.71
CA TRP A 306 20.61 -21.40 -6.11
C TRP A 306 20.64 -20.23 -5.11
N PRO A 307 19.58 -19.42 -5.03
CA PRO A 307 19.51 -18.35 -4.06
C PRO A 307 19.26 -18.88 -2.65
N VAL A 308 19.86 -18.20 -1.67
CA VAL A 308 19.63 -18.41 -0.24
C VAL A 308 19.28 -17.06 0.35
N ILE A 309 18.07 -16.88 0.78
CA ILE A 309 17.58 -15.62 1.36
C ILE A 309 17.84 -15.62 2.86
N ASN A 310 18.28 -14.45 3.37
CA ASN A 310 18.54 -14.21 4.79
C ASN A 310 19.41 -15.29 5.46
N GLY A 311 20.37 -15.85 4.73
CA GLY A 311 21.21 -16.96 5.20
C GLY A 311 20.43 -18.23 5.58
N GLY A 312 19.20 -18.39 5.10
CA GLY A 312 18.29 -19.49 5.46
C GLY A 312 17.58 -19.31 6.81
N GLN A 313 17.66 -18.13 7.41
CA GLN A 313 17.03 -17.83 8.70
C GLN A 313 15.67 -17.14 8.49
N LYS A 314 14.80 -17.23 9.50
CA LYS A 314 13.55 -16.46 9.56
C LYS A 314 13.81 -14.96 9.45
N ILE A 315 12.91 -14.25 8.80
CA ILE A 315 12.95 -12.79 8.71
C ILE A 315 12.51 -12.21 10.06
N SER A 316 13.27 -11.25 10.56
CA SER A 316 13.05 -10.64 11.87
C SER A 316 13.06 -9.11 11.79
N LEU A 317 12.68 -8.46 12.89
CA LEU A 317 12.70 -7.00 13.01
C LEU A 317 14.12 -6.40 13.03
N ILE A 318 15.13 -7.21 13.31
CA ILE A 318 16.53 -6.83 13.23
C ILE A 318 17.21 -7.75 12.25
N SER A 319 17.78 -7.17 11.21
CA SER A 319 18.49 -7.90 10.14
C SER A 319 19.95 -7.49 10.06
N GLN A 320 20.75 -8.26 9.35
CA GLN A 320 22.18 -8.00 9.14
C GLN A 320 22.48 -7.92 7.65
N GLY A 321 23.38 -7.03 7.28
CA GLY A 321 23.81 -6.91 5.89
C GLY A 321 25.14 -6.18 5.74
N PRO A 322 25.90 -6.47 4.66
CA PRO A 322 27.17 -5.83 4.39
C PRO A 322 27.00 -4.36 4.04
N GLY A 323 27.79 -3.50 4.66
CA GLY A 323 27.88 -2.07 4.30
C GLY A 323 26.70 -1.19 4.71
N LEU A 324 25.72 -1.73 5.44
CA LEU A 324 24.54 -0.98 5.85
C LEU A 324 24.75 -0.30 7.21
N TYR A 325 24.34 0.97 7.32
CA TYR A 325 24.39 1.76 8.55
C TYR A 325 22.99 2.21 8.92
N GLN A 326 22.58 1.92 10.14
CA GLN A 326 21.32 2.45 10.65
C GLN A 326 21.52 3.81 11.29
N PHE A 327 20.62 4.73 10.95
CA PHE A 327 20.43 5.99 11.65
C PHE A 327 19.14 5.92 12.47
N GLU A 328 19.07 6.67 13.56
CA GLU A 328 17.83 6.81 14.31
C GLU A 328 16.76 7.47 13.41
N THR A 329 15.63 6.80 13.23
CA THR A 329 14.47 7.36 12.54
C THR A 329 13.64 8.17 13.53
N THR A 330 13.39 9.44 13.22
CA THR A 330 12.48 10.27 14.01
C THR A 330 11.04 9.91 13.69
N VAL A 331 10.23 9.72 14.74
CA VAL A 331 8.77 9.49 14.61
C VAL A 331 8.03 10.73 14.16
N ALA A 332 8.59 11.91 14.46
CA ALA A 332 7.91 13.19 14.28
C ALA A 332 7.76 13.56 12.80
N TRP A 333 6.51 13.77 12.39
CA TRP A 333 6.16 14.34 11.11
C TRP A 333 5.08 15.41 11.30
N ARG A 334 5.18 16.51 10.54
CA ARG A 334 4.21 17.60 10.59
C ARG A 334 4.01 18.23 9.22
N ASP A 335 2.75 18.51 8.91
CA ASP A 335 2.33 19.40 7.83
C ASP A 335 1.56 20.56 8.44
N ASP A 336 2.05 21.78 8.28
CA ASP A 336 1.41 23.02 8.74
C ASP A 336 0.64 23.74 7.63
N PHE A 337 0.55 23.09 6.46
CA PHE A 337 -0.17 23.55 5.28
C PHE A 337 0.27 24.97 4.81
N SER A 338 1.54 25.30 5.04
CA SER A 338 2.12 26.59 4.62
C SER A 338 2.39 26.66 3.13
N GLU A 339 2.58 25.50 2.48
CA GLU A 339 2.86 25.37 1.06
C GLU A 339 1.56 25.43 0.22
N SER A 340 1.68 25.84 -1.04
CA SER A 340 0.54 25.85 -1.98
C SER A 340 0.19 24.48 -2.58
N ARG A 341 0.98 23.46 -2.28
CA ARG A 341 0.76 22.05 -2.69
C ARG A 341 0.77 21.16 -1.45
N MET A 342 0.01 20.08 -1.51
CA MET A 342 0.05 19.05 -0.45
C MET A 342 1.42 18.41 -0.38
N GLN A 343 1.92 18.18 0.84
CA GLN A 343 3.11 17.36 1.04
C GLN A 343 2.86 15.93 0.54
N LEU A 344 3.93 15.26 0.12
CA LEU A 344 3.85 13.85 -0.27
C LEU A 344 3.41 12.96 0.90
N GLY A 345 2.71 11.87 0.58
CA GLY A 345 2.22 10.91 1.57
C GLY A 345 0.81 11.19 2.09
N TRP A 346 0.11 12.16 1.53
CA TRP A 346 -1.34 12.30 1.68
C TRP A 346 -2.07 11.53 0.59
N TYR A 347 -3.11 10.80 0.98
CA TYR A 347 -3.90 9.96 0.10
C TYR A 347 -5.40 10.27 0.19
N ARG A 348 -6.11 10.02 -0.88
CA ARG A 348 -7.57 10.05 -0.96
C ARG A 348 -8.08 8.63 -1.14
N LYS A 349 -9.26 8.31 -0.56
CA LYS A 349 -9.96 7.10 -0.96
C LYS A 349 -10.55 7.31 -2.35
N ASN A 350 -10.18 6.48 -3.30
CA ASN A 350 -10.50 6.63 -4.71
C ASN A 350 -9.98 7.94 -5.33
N THR A 351 -10.08 8.03 -6.65
CA THR A 351 -9.74 9.25 -7.41
C THR A 351 -10.83 10.29 -7.21
N PRO A 352 -10.52 11.52 -6.76
CA PRO A 352 -11.53 12.55 -6.55
C PRO A 352 -12.21 12.97 -7.85
N PHE A 353 -13.53 13.14 -7.82
CA PHE A 353 -14.31 13.67 -8.95
C PHE A 353 -14.31 15.19 -9.03
N VAL A 354 -14.15 15.84 -7.90
CA VAL A 354 -14.21 17.30 -7.77
C VAL A 354 -13.06 17.81 -6.93
N ASN A 355 -12.69 19.05 -7.15
CA ASN A 355 -11.79 19.74 -6.25
C ASN A 355 -12.56 20.16 -4.99
N ASP A 356 -12.28 19.52 -3.88
CA ASP A 356 -12.97 19.69 -2.59
C ASP A 356 -12.06 20.17 -1.46
N TYR A 357 -10.92 20.78 -1.82
CA TYR A 357 -9.99 21.38 -0.86
C TYR A 357 -9.27 22.60 -1.45
N SER A 358 -8.68 23.41 -0.57
CA SER A 358 -7.80 24.52 -0.95
C SER A 358 -6.72 24.73 0.11
N LEU A 359 -5.50 25.03 -0.37
CA LEU A 359 -4.35 25.48 0.43
C LEU A 359 -4.10 26.99 0.28
N THR A 360 -4.79 27.64 -0.65
CA THR A 360 -4.54 29.06 -1.01
C THR A 360 -5.64 30.01 -0.58
N GLU A 361 -6.88 29.55 -0.43
CA GLU A 361 -7.99 30.43 0.01
C GLU A 361 -7.83 30.91 1.46
N ARG A 362 -7.18 30.12 2.32
CA ARG A 362 -6.78 30.51 3.67
C ARG A 362 -5.34 30.05 3.90
N PRO A 363 -4.34 30.88 3.59
CA PRO A 363 -2.93 30.50 3.71
C PRO A 363 -2.58 29.98 5.11
N GLY A 364 -1.75 28.92 5.17
CA GLY A 364 -1.40 28.22 6.41
C GLY A 364 -2.54 27.36 6.97
N ARG A 365 -3.48 26.94 6.11
CA ARG A 365 -4.57 26.02 6.45
C ARG A 365 -4.88 25.09 5.28
N LEU A 366 -5.15 23.83 5.60
CA LEU A 366 -5.88 22.96 4.70
C LEU A 366 -7.37 23.22 4.87
N ARG A 367 -8.01 23.76 3.85
CA ARG A 367 -9.46 24.01 3.80
C ARG A 367 -10.15 22.87 3.09
N LEU A 368 -11.08 22.18 3.76
CA LEU A 368 -11.89 21.12 3.18
C LEU A 368 -13.34 21.55 2.98
N TYR A 369 -13.89 21.20 1.83
CA TYR A 369 -15.30 21.38 1.50
C TYR A 369 -16.00 20.02 1.56
N GLY A 370 -16.73 19.75 2.63
CA GLY A 370 -17.42 18.49 2.84
C GLY A 370 -18.38 18.15 1.70
N GLY A 371 -18.21 16.98 1.09
CA GLY A 371 -19.09 16.44 0.06
C GLY A 371 -20.33 15.76 0.65
N PRO A 372 -21.22 15.23 -0.21
CA PRO A 372 -22.46 14.59 0.21
C PRO A 372 -22.29 13.19 0.82
N TYR A 373 -21.09 12.63 0.71
CA TYR A 373 -20.78 11.26 1.16
C TYR A 373 -20.23 11.29 2.58
N ASN A 374 -20.76 10.44 3.44
CA ASN A 374 -20.19 10.18 4.76
C ASN A 374 -19.09 9.10 4.68
N LEU A 375 -18.45 8.80 5.82
CA LEU A 375 -17.36 7.86 5.87
C LEU A 375 -17.77 6.38 5.69
N SER A 376 -19.06 6.04 5.86
CA SER A 376 -19.56 4.66 5.80
C SER A 376 -20.05 4.23 4.41
N VAL A 377 -19.76 4.98 3.34
CA VAL A 377 -20.19 4.65 1.98
C VAL A 377 -19.01 4.28 1.07
N PRO A 378 -19.20 3.37 0.12
CA PRO A 378 -18.15 2.98 -0.83
C PRO A 378 -17.95 4.04 -1.94
N ALA A 379 -17.79 5.29 -1.55
CA ALA A 379 -17.62 6.41 -2.45
C ALA A 379 -16.30 7.15 -2.17
N CYS A 380 -16.15 8.35 -2.70
CA CYS A 380 -15.01 9.23 -2.45
C CYS A 380 -15.44 10.36 -1.49
N PRO A 381 -15.42 10.15 -0.16
CA PRO A 381 -15.70 11.22 0.79
C PRO A 381 -14.57 12.26 0.76
N THR A 382 -14.89 13.50 1.15
CA THR A 382 -13.86 14.54 1.31
C THR A 382 -12.99 14.20 2.52
N MET A 383 -11.85 13.57 2.25
CA MET A 383 -10.86 13.24 3.28
C MET A 383 -9.45 13.16 2.71
N PHE A 384 -8.46 13.39 3.58
CA PHE A 384 -7.06 13.17 3.34
C PHE A 384 -6.53 12.22 4.40
N LEU A 385 -5.87 11.17 3.96
CA LEU A 385 -5.39 10.07 4.79
C LEU A 385 -3.87 10.00 4.73
N ARG A 386 -3.26 9.58 5.84
CA ARG A 386 -1.83 9.32 5.94
C ARG A 386 -1.61 7.97 6.61
N LYS A 387 -0.66 7.20 6.06
CA LYS A 387 -0.32 5.87 6.57
C LYS A 387 0.22 5.97 8.00
N GLN A 388 -0.26 5.11 8.89
CA GLN A 388 0.32 4.93 10.22
C GLN A 388 1.59 4.10 10.08
N ILE A 389 2.75 4.66 10.41
CA ILE A 389 4.06 4.00 10.26
C ILE A 389 4.63 3.49 11.60
N HIS A 390 4.17 4.04 12.72
CA HIS A 390 4.56 3.63 14.06
C HIS A 390 3.39 3.04 14.83
N ARG A 391 3.64 2.00 15.61
CA ARG A 391 2.61 1.38 16.47
C ARG A 391 2.24 2.25 17.64
N VAL A 392 3.23 2.94 18.20
CA VAL A 392 3.04 3.86 19.32
C VAL A 392 3.37 5.25 18.83
N CYS A 393 2.36 6.08 18.73
CA CYS A 393 2.47 7.47 18.27
C CYS A 393 1.21 8.23 18.68
N ARG A 394 1.26 9.54 18.56
CA ARG A 394 0.07 10.41 18.65
C ARG A 394 -0.14 11.10 17.32
N TRP A 395 -1.34 10.95 16.78
CA TRP A 395 -1.84 11.80 15.71
C TRP A 395 -2.59 12.97 16.29
N GLU A 396 -2.33 14.17 15.75
CA GLU A 396 -2.93 15.41 16.24
C GLU A 396 -3.23 16.37 15.09
N THR A 397 -4.34 17.09 15.20
CA THR A 397 -4.72 18.17 14.27
C THR A 397 -5.49 19.26 14.98
N LYS A 398 -5.39 20.50 14.52
CA LYS A 398 -6.17 21.63 15.03
C LYS A 398 -7.16 22.11 14.00
N LEU A 399 -8.45 22.08 14.36
CA LEU A 399 -9.59 22.31 13.50
C LEU A 399 -10.35 23.58 13.89
N SER A 400 -10.58 24.46 12.92
CA SER A 400 -11.54 25.56 12.95
C SER A 400 -12.76 25.16 12.11
N PHE A 401 -13.90 24.89 12.76
CA PHE A 401 -15.13 24.50 12.07
C PHE A 401 -16.37 24.99 12.81
N HIS A 402 -17.21 25.73 12.09
CA HIS A 402 -18.44 26.33 12.62
C HIS A 402 -19.64 25.88 11.78
N PRO A 403 -20.13 24.65 11.98
CA PRO A 403 -21.24 24.11 11.18
C PRO A 403 -22.51 24.96 11.34
N ILE A 404 -23.22 25.15 10.24
CA ILE A 404 -24.51 25.86 10.21
C ILE A 404 -25.70 24.90 10.14
N SER A 405 -25.45 23.61 9.90
CA SER A 405 -26.44 22.55 9.77
C SER A 405 -26.07 21.37 10.68
N ASN A 406 -27.06 20.65 11.17
CA ASN A 406 -26.89 19.42 11.94
C ASN A 406 -26.45 18.21 11.07
N GLN A 407 -26.43 18.36 9.75
CA GLN A 407 -26.02 17.33 8.79
C GLN A 407 -24.55 17.44 8.38
N THR A 408 -23.80 18.36 8.96
CA THR A 408 -22.41 18.60 8.60
C THR A 408 -21.48 18.22 9.75
N GLU A 409 -20.33 17.64 9.39
CA GLU A 409 -19.30 17.23 10.34
C GLU A 409 -17.92 17.41 9.73
N ALA A 410 -16.95 17.78 10.56
CA ALA A 410 -15.54 17.75 10.19
C ALA A 410 -14.68 17.33 11.38
N GLY A 411 -13.59 16.63 11.12
CA GLY A 411 -12.76 16.09 12.18
C GLY A 411 -11.59 15.26 11.70
N THR A 412 -11.18 14.34 12.56
CA THR A 412 -10.11 13.38 12.27
C THR A 412 -10.61 11.96 12.38
N VAL A 413 -9.96 11.05 11.66
CA VAL A 413 -10.38 9.66 11.51
C VAL A 413 -9.20 8.70 11.65
N LEU A 414 -9.45 7.58 12.32
CA LEU A 414 -8.69 6.34 12.23
C LEU A 414 -9.41 5.46 11.20
N TRP A 415 -8.74 5.13 10.12
CA TRP A 415 -9.35 4.57 8.93
C TRP A 415 -8.71 3.26 8.52
N LEU A 416 -9.49 2.22 8.38
CA LEU A 416 -9.14 1.02 7.65
C LEU A 416 -9.89 0.98 6.30
N ASN A 417 -11.21 1.08 6.34
CA ASN A 417 -12.10 1.13 5.18
C ASN A 417 -13.48 1.69 5.60
N TYR A 418 -14.42 1.80 4.67
CA TYR A 418 -15.76 2.36 4.96
C TYR A 418 -16.65 1.47 5.84
N PHE A 419 -16.30 0.20 6.06
CA PHE A 419 -16.94 -0.67 7.07
C PHE A 419 -16.32 -0.50 8.46
N THR A 420 -15.03 -0.19 8.51
CA THR A 420 -14.24 -0.19 9.74
C THR A 420 -13.43 1.10 9.84
N TYR A 421 -13.95 2.06 10.58
CA TYR A 421 -13.29 3.31 10.92
C TYR A 421 -13.75 3.80 12.29
N SER A 422 -12.99 4.69 12.90
CA SER A 422 -13.40 5.44 14.09
C SER A 422 -13.08 6.92 13.90
N SER A 423 -14.00 7.80 14.25
CA SER A 423 -13.81 9.23 14.02
C SER A 423 -14.14 10.07 15.24
N ILE A 424 -13.50 11.23 15.31
CA ILE A 424 -13.84 12.28 16.25
C ILE A 424 -13.99 13.59 15.47
N GLY A 425 -15.13 14.25 15.59
CA GLY A 425 -15.42 15.44 14.79
C GLY A 425 -16.35 16.41 15.49
N ILE A 426 -16.46 17.60 14.91
CA ILE A 426 -17.34 18.67 15.36
C ILE A 426 -18.64 18.61 14.55
N ARG A 427 -19.76 18.56 15.26
CA ARG A 427 -21.13 18.75 14.74
C ARG A 427 -21.84 19.88 15.47
N LYS A 428 -23.06 20.17 15.06
CA LYS A 428 -23.97 21.06 15.77
C LYS A 428 -25.40 20.50 15.76
N ASP A 429 -26.18 20.90 16.76
CA ASP A 429 -27.63 20.82 16.80
C ASP A 429 -28.23 22.18 17.21
N ASP A 430 -29.48 22.20 17.64
CA ASP A 430 -30.17 23.41 18.08
C ASP A 430 -29.61 23.99 19.39
N GLN A 431 -28.89 23.20 20.18
CA GLN A 431 -28.24 23.62 21.42
C GLN A 431 -26.80 24.13 21.22
N GLY A 432 -26.24 24.02 20.02
CA GLY A 432 -24.88 24.47 19.70
C GLY A 432 -23.94 23.38 19.22
N ARG A 433 -22.62 23.66 19.27
CA ARG A 433 -21.60 22.71 18.83
C ARG A 433 -21.36 21.61 19.87
N PHE A 434 -20.98 20.43 19.36
CA PHE A 434 -20.54 19.31 20.18
C PHE A 434 -19.47 18.49 19.45
N ILE A 435 -18.64 17.80 20.22
CA ILE A 435 -17.74 16.76 19.72
C ILE A 435 -18.53 15.46 19.65
N ARG A 436 -18.44 14.76 18.52
CA ARG A 436 -18.97 13.42 18.33
C ARG A 436 -17.81 12.44 18.15
N PHE A 437 -17.75 11.44 19.00
CA PHE A 437 -16.90 10.28 18.82
C PHE A 437 -17.73 9.12 18.27
N GLN A 438 -17.37 8.62 17.09
CA GLN A 438 -17.94 7.44 16.46
C GLN A 438 -16.92 6.31 16.52
N PRO A 439 -17.10 5.28 17.37
CA PRO A 439 -16.24 4.10 17.35
C PRO A 439 -16.55 3.22 16.13
N SER A 440 -15.62 2.33 15.76
CA SER A 440 -15.82 1.29 14.73
C SER A 440 -16.89 0.27 15.14
N GLU A 441 -17.11 0.10 16.43
CA GLU A 441 -18.16 -0.76 16.99
C GLU A 441 -18.85 -0.05 18.17
N GLY A 442 -20.19 -0.13 18.23
CA GLY A 442 -21.00 0.48 19.26
C GLY A 442 -21.55 1.87 18.88
N ASP A 443 -22.20 2.50 19.85
CA ASP A 443 -22.88 3.78 19.64
C ASP A 443 -21.94 4.96 19.75
N ALA A 444 -22.27 6.04 19.02
CA ALA A 444 -21.57 7.29 19.13
C ALA A 444 -21.80 7.95 20.49
N THR A 445 -20.78 8.66 20.97
CA THR A 445 -20.88 9.52 22.17
C THR A 445 -20.66 10.99 21.82
N GLU A 446 -21.35 11.90 22.54
CA GLU A 446 -21.37 13.31 22.22
C GLU A 446 -21.03 14.14 23.47
N TYR A 447 -20.23 15.21 23.28
CA TYR A 447 -19.74 16.10 24.32
C TYR A 447 -19.93 17.56 23.92
N ARG A 448 -20.68 18.33 24.70
CA ARG A 448 -20.95 19.74 24.42
C ARG A 448 -19.70 20.60 24.45
N LEU A 449 -19.59 21.49 23.50
CA LEU A 449 -18.58 22.55 23.47
C LEU A 449 -19.16 23.85 23.97
N ASN A 450 -18.49 24.46 24.95
CA ASN A 450 -18.97 25.67 25.61
C ASN A 450 -18.55 26.97 24.90
N ASP A 451 -17.68 26.89 23.90
CA ASP A 451 -17.12 28.05 23.21
C ASP A 451 -17.02 27.84 21.69
N GLN A 452 -16.55 28.88 20.99
CA GLN A 452 -16.39 28.92 19.55
C GLN A 452 -14.92 28.80 19.12
N THR A 453 -14.04 28.39 20.01
CA THR A 453 -12.59 28.27 19.73
C THR A 453 -12.26 27.13 18.76
N ASP A 454 -11.07 27.19 18.18
CA ASP A 454 -10.48 26.09 17.45
C ASP A 454 -10.23 24.92 18.41
N ILE A 455 -10.47 23.71 17.94
CA ILE A 455 -10.35 22.48 18.72
C ILE A 455 -9.16 21.65 18.21
N THR A 456 -8.31 21.22 19.12
CA THR A 456 -7.29 20.21 18.81
C THR A 456 -7.88 18.83 19.02
N LEU A 457 -7.84 18.00 18.00
CA LEU A 457 -8.31 16.61 17.98
C LEU A 457 -7.12 15.67 17.98
N MET A 458 -7.22 14.55 18.71
CA MET A 458 -6.11 13.62 18.92
C MET A 458 -6.53 12.16 18.83
N ILE A 459 -5.62 11.34 18.32
CA ILE A 459 -5.69 9.86 18.37
C ILE A 459 -4.36 9.35 18.91
N ASP A 460 -4.37 8.80 20.13
CA ASP A 460 -3.23 8.05 20.66
C ASP A 460 -3.26 6.63 20.13
N CYS A 461 -2.20 6.24 19.44
CA CYS A 461 -1.99 4.90 18.91
C CYS A 461 -1.10 4.10 19.88
N GLY A 462 -1.47 2.86 20.18
CA GLY A 462 -0.72 2.01 21.12
C GLY A 462 -1.35 0.63 21.25
N THR A 463 -1.47 0.12 22.47
CA THR A 463 -2.18 -1.15 22.75
C THR A 463 -3.67 -1.09 22.44
N LYS A 464 -4.21 0.12 22.38
CA LYS A 464 -5.52 0.50 21.87
C LYS A 464 -5.44 1.91 21.32
N TYR A 465 -6.40 2.30 20.52
CA TYR A 465 -6.55 3.69 20.04
C TYR A 465 -7.43 4.47 21.01
N ARG A 466 -6.93 5.64 21.48
CA ARG A 466 -7.70 6.53 22.35
C ARG A 466 -7.98 7.84 21.61
N PHE A 467 -9.19 8.34 21.74
CA PHE A 467 -9.67 9.56 21.08
C PHE A 467 -9.91 10.64 22.10
N GLY A 468 -9.40 11.83 21.84
CA GLY A 468 -9.52 12.96 22.73
C GLY A 468 -9.50 14.30 22.02
N TYR A 469 -9.77 15.35 22.77
CA TYR A 469 -9.70 16.73 22.28
C TYR A 469 -9.21 17.69 23.36
N CYS A 470 -8.68 18.84 22.91
CA CYS A 470 -8.44 20.02 23.73
C CYS A 470 -9.20 21.21 23.17
N ALA A 471 -9.82 22.01 24.05
CA ALA A 471 -10.47 23.27 23.69
C ALA A 471 -9.59 24.45 24.15
N GLY A 472 -9.38 25.43 23.26
CA GLY A 472 -8.56 26.61 23.57
C GLY A 472 -7.05 26.36 23.59
N THR A 473 -6.35 27.06 24.49
CA THR A 473 -4.88 27.04 24.61
C THR A 473 -4.37 26.14 25.74
N GLY A 474 -5.25 25.39 26.38
CA GLY A 474 -4.90 24.52 27.51
C GLY A 474 -4.30 23.19 27.04
N ASP A 475 -3.42 22.60 27.88
CA ASP A 475 -2.80 21.29 27.64
C ASP A 475 -3.67 20.11 28.14
N ASP A 476 -4.82 20.37 28.72
CA ASP A 476 -5.69 19.36 29.29
C ASP A 476 -6.47 18.61 28.19
N VAL A 477 -6.12 17.33 27.99
CA VAL A 477 -6.77 16.45 27.03
C VAL A 477 -8.01 15.81 27.64
N HIS A 478 -9.17 16.03 27.03
CA HIS A 478 -10.41 15.34 27.35
C HIS A 478 -10.50 14.05 26.54
N TRP A 479 -10.16 12.91 27.14
CA TRP A 479 -10.30 11.57 26.53
C TRP A 479 -11.76 11.13 26.57
N ILE A 480 -12.34 10.85 25.41
CA ILE A 480 -13.77 10.60 25.25
C ILE A 480 -14.12 9.19 24.78
N GLY A 481 -13.14 8.44 24.33
CA GLY A 481 -13.38 7.05 23.94
C GLY A 481 -12.13 6.31 23.52
N SER A 482 -12.29 5.01 23.30
CA SER A 482 -11.21 4.16 22.81
C SER A 482 -11.74 2.97 22.02
N VAL A 483 -10.90 2.44 21.13
CA VAL A 483 -11.17 1.26 20.32
C VAL A 483 -9.99 0.29 20.45
N SER A 484 -10.27 -1.01 20.61
CA SER A 484 -9.23 -2.03 20.62
C SER A 484 -8.61 -2.20 19.22
N ASN A 485 -7.38 -2.70 19.15
CA ASN A 485 -6.74 -2.98 17.87
C ASN A 485 -7.55 -3.99 17.03
N GLY A 486 -8.13 -5.01 17.67
CA GLY A 486 -8.99 -5.99 16.99
C GLY A 486 -10.23 -5.37 16.35
N ALA A 487 -10.92 -4.46 17.07
CA ALA A 487 -12.09 -3.75 16.53
C ALA A 487 -11.69 -2.74 15.42
N ALA A 488 -10.52 -2.12 15.52
CA ALA A 488 -10.00 -1.21 14.51
C ALA A 488 -9.57 -1.92 13.21
N MET A 489 -9.19 -3.21 13.30
CA MET A 489 -8.72 -4.05 12.18
C MET A 489 -9.73 -5.12 11.77
N LYS A 490 -11.01 -4.92 12.05
CA LYS A 490 -12.05 -5.90 11.74
C LYS A 490 -12.17 -6.14 10.24
N VAL A 491 -12.18 -7.41 9.87
CA VAL A 491 -12.34 -7.86 8.47
C VAL A 491 -13.67 -7.37 7.90
N PRO A 492 -13.69 -6.74 6.73
CA PRO A 492 -14.93 -6.30 6.09
C PRO A 492 -15.77 -7.50 5.63
N PRO A 493 -17.09 -7.34 5.54
CA PRO A 493 -17.99 -8.41 5.08
C PRO A 493 -17.82 -8.75 3.60
N VAL A 494 -17.19 -7.87 2.83
CA VAL A 494 -16.85 -8.04 1.40
C VAL A 494 -15.49 -7.43 1.12
N GLY A 495 -14.80 -7.93 0.10
CA GLY A 495 -13.44 -7.50 -0.23
C GLY A 495 -12.39 -8.13 0.69
N ALA A 496 -11.23 -7.50 0.80
CA ALA A 496 -10.10 -7.99 1.58
C ALA A 496 -9.38 -6.86 2.34
N ILE A 497 -8.62 -7.22 3.37
CA ILE A 497 -7.70 -6.31 4.05
C ILE A 497 -6.30 -6.47 3.44
N PHE A 498 -6.06 -5.82 2.30
CA PHE A 498 -4.72 -5.74 1.70
C PHE A 498 -3.96 -4.48 2.13
N ILE A 499 -4.64 -3.56 2.80
CA ILE A 499 -4.22 -2.25 3.27
C ILE A 499 -3.86 -2.29 4.75
N GLY A 500 -3.47 -1.14 5.31
CA GLY A 500 -3.18 -0.95 6.74
C GLY A 500 -3.90 0.25 7.32
N MET A 501 -3.67 0.48 8.61
CA MET A 501 -4.26 1.62 9.31
C MET A 501 -3.74 2.95 8.77
N MET A 502 -4.67 3.87 8.63
CA MET A 502 -4.39 5.25 8.27
C MET A 502 -5.06 6.20 9.26
N THR A 503 -4.46 7.35 9.46
CA THR A 503 -5.10 8.48 10.16
C THR A 503 -5.38 9.59 9.15
N GLY A 504 -6.33 10.46 9.44
CA GLY A 504 -6.62 11.50 8.46
C GLY A 504 -7.58 12.58 8.91
N LEU A 505 -7.84 13.49 7.99
CA LEU A 505 -8.70 14.66 8.13
C LEU A 505 -9.90 14.47 7.20
N TYR A 506 -11.07 14.87 7.67
CA TYR A 506 -12.29 14.77 6.86
C TYR A 506 -13.24 15.93 7.08
N ALA A 507 -14.07 16.16 6.07
CA ALA A 507 -15.28 16.99 6.18
C ALA A 507 -16.41 16.33 5.39
N LEU A 508 -17.62 16.42 5.89
CA LEU A 508 -18.79 15.85 5.21
C LEU A 508 -20.04 16.69 5.40
N GLY A 509 -20.94 16.61 4.43
CA GLY A 509 -22.30 17.06 4.51
C GLY A 509 -23.21 15.91 4.15
N GLU A 510 -23.98 15.40 5.09
CA GLU A 510 -24.80 14.21 4.90
C GLU A 510 -25.85 14.43 3.80
N ARG A 511 -25.68 13.74 2.65
CA ARG A 511 -26.49 13.84 1.43
C ARG A 511 -26.52 15.20 0.74
N GLN A 512 -25.71 16.16 1.23
CA GLN A 512 -25.59 17.49 0.64
C GLN A 512 -24.15 18.02 0.82
N ARG A 513 -23.78 18.99 0.02
CA ARG A 513 -22.49 19.68 0.21
C ARG A 513 -22.52 20.51 1.51
N CYS A 514 -21.45 20.43 2.28
CA CYS A 514 -21.23 21.34 3.39
C CYS A 514 -20.82 22.72 2.86
N LEU A 515 -21.64 23.75 3.11
CA LEU A 515 -21.39 25.11 2.63
C LEU A 515 -20.35 25.85 3.47
N VAL A 516 -20.04 25.35 4.65
CA VAL A 516 -19.02 25.93 5.54
C VAL A 516 -17.77 25.08 5.46
N PRO A 517 -16.61 25.67 5.09
CA PRO A 517 -15.37 24.91 5.02
C PRO A 517 -14.86 24.55 6.42
N ALA A 518 -14.15 23.43 6.49
CA ALA A 518 -13.37 23.01 7.65
C ALA A 518 -11.90 23.38 7.43
N ASP A 519 -11.33 24.18 8.31
CA ASP A 519 -9.96 24.69 8.19
C ASP A 519 -9.05 24.00 9.21
N PHE A 520 -8.10 23.21 8.74
CA PHE A 520 -7.11 22.53 9.57
C PHE A 520 -5.80 23.32 9.58
N ALA A 521 -5.27 23.61 10.78
CA ALA A 521 -4.06 24.40 10.95
C ALA A 521 -2.79 23.58 10.73
N TYR A 522 -2.84 22.32 11.12
CA TYR A 522 -1.76 21.37 10.96
C TYR A 522 -2.30 19.95 11.10
N ALA A 523 -1.48 19.01 10.68
CA ALA A 523 -1.58 17.61 11.04
C ALA A 523 -0.19 17.08 11.40
N GLU A 524 -0.07 16.27 12.47
CA GLU A 524 1.23 15.79 12.91
C GLU A 524 1.18 14.41 13.56
N PHE A 525 2.28 13.68 13.43
CA PHE A 525 2.64 12.53 14.27
C PHE A 525 3.71 12.94 15.27
N LYS A 526 3.51 12.56 16.53
CA LYS A 526 4.45 12.72 17.66
C LYS A 526 4.86 11.39 18.22
#